data_65e5d128baceaa91c713260b04448efc
#
_entry.id   65e5d128baceaa91c713260b04448efc
#
_cell.length_a   1.000
_cell.length_b   1.000
_cell.length_c   1.000
_cell.angle_alpha   90.00
_cell.angle_beta   90.00
_cell.angle_gamma   90.00
#
_symmetry.space_group_name_H-M   'P 1'
#
loop_
_entity.id
_entity.type
_entity.pdbx_description
1 polymer ?
#
loop_
_entity_poly.entity_id
_entity_poly.type
_entity_poly.pdbx_seq_one_letter_code
_entity_poly.pdbx_strand_id
1 'polypeptide(L)'
;MRSLANYLDDDRRLIPASSPVIHHSLLTERCAELFQTLPLRDQRRKGAEYVYGLLAADGRKSIRNIAALFGGQPAEQSLHHFICSSTWDWAPVRHALSRFVVRAAPPQAWVIRPMIIPKAGEHSVGVDRQFFSDIGHMLNAQQAVGLWAASGELRSPVNWRLHLSPAWLDDKRRRVRAAIPDGMGCESMGDCTIDVFLELMAGCELPNRPVVLDARDLDIPNVVSRLRAARVPLLARIGGTARLTVTDPALTGHHADVLPAHHIMRAARHLRRPAMWHTSLVAGVRVRMPREVPPSLQQGDLLLIATAKIGESWPAQLWLTNLTTADPAALLRLTRLLDSVDQDFADIADQVGVRDFAGRSFSGWHRHVTLASAAHAVSALTHRDDGAARHVA
;
A
#
# COMPACT_ATOMS: atom_id res chain seq x y z
N MET A 1 -14.02 -5.82 4.99
CA MET A 1 -13.26 -6.67 4.06
C MET A 1 -14.24 -7.42 3.17
N ARG A 2 -14.37 -7.05 1.90
CA ARG A 2 -15.05 -7.92 0.92
C ARG A 2 -14.07 -9.02 0.58
N SER A 3 -14.49 -10.28 0.75
CA SER A 3 -13.69 -11.48 0.52
C SER A 3 -13.16 -11.52 -0.92
N LEU A 4 -11.90 -11.91 -1.10
CA LEU A 4 -11.30 -12.23 -2.41
C LEU A 4 -12.11 -13.31 -3.18
N ALA A 5 -12.94 -14.09 -2.48
CA ALA A 5 -13.87 -15.05 -3.08
C ALA A 5 -14.82 -14.40 -4.11
N ASN A 6 -15.22 -13.14 -3.89
CA ASN A 6 -16.05 -12.39 -4.84
C ASN A 6 -15.30 -11.96 -6.12
N TYR A 7 -13.99 -12.14 -6.17
CA TYR A 7 -13.17 -11.75 -7.31
C TYR A 7 -13.12 -12.82 -8.42
N LEU A 8 -13.32 -14.09 -8.07
CA LEU A 8 -13.27 -15.21 -9.02
C LEU A 8 -14.59 -15.46 -9.76
N ASP A 9 -15.70 -14.92 -9.24
CA ASP A 9 -17.05 -15.16 -9.78
C ASP A 9 -17.60 -13.99 -10.63
N ASP A 10 -16.83 -12.91 -10.81
CA ASP A 10 -17.35 -11.63 -11.30
C ASP A 10 -16.82 -11.23 -12.70
N ASP A 11 -16.98 -12.11 -13.68
CA ASP A 11 -16.77 -11.79 -15.10
C ASP A 11 -17.94 -10.96 -15.70
N ARG A 12 -18.90 -10.55 -14.88
CA ARG A 12 -20.11 -9.82 -15.29
C ARG A 12 -20.51 -8.71 -14.32
N ARG A 13 -19.68 -7.68 -14.14
CA ARG A 13 -20.18 -6.41 -13.56
C ARG A 13 -20.56 -5.44 -14.65
N LEU A 14 -21.88 -5.20 -14.75
CA LEU A 14 -22.45 -4.03 -15.39
C LEU A 14 -21.85 -2.77 -14.74
N ILE A 15 -21.14 -1.98 -15.52
CA ILE A 15 -20.51 -0.72 -15.14
C ILE A 15 -21.62 0.27 -14.78
N PRO A 16 -21.62 0.94 -13.61
CA PRO A 16 -22.45 2.09 -13.40
C PRO A 16 -22.00 3.19 -14.36
N ALA A 17 -22.93 3.70 -15.16
CA ALA A 17 -22.74 4.82 -16.07
C ALA A 17 -22.50 6.12 -15.29
N SER A 18 -21.26 6.38 -14.86
CA SER A 18 -20.76 7.70 -14.49
C SER A 18 -19.23 7.68 -14.39
N SER A 19 -18.55 7.52 -15.54
CA SER A 19 -17.15 7.96 -15.60
C SER A 19 -17.17 9.48 -15.49
N PRO A 20 -16.41 10.09 -14.54
CA PRO A 20 -16.31 11.54 -14.48
C PRO A 20 -15.77 12.05 -15.80
N VAL A 21 -16.36 13.11 -16.35
CA VAL A 21 -15.87 13.80 -17.54
C VAL A 21 -14.51 14.44 -17.14
N ILE A 22 -13.45 13.72 -17.36
CA ILE A 22 -12.09 14.21 -17.08
C ILE A 22 -11.81 15.28 -18.16
N HIS A 23 -11.76 16.54 -17.73
CA HIS A 23 -11.38 17.63 -18.64
C HIS A 23 -9.99 17.36 -19.20
N HIS A 24 -9.91 17.11 -20.50
CA HIS A 24 -8.67 16.75 -21.20
C HIS A 24 -7.51 17.74 -20.92
N SER A 25 -7.81 19.02 -20.73
CA SER A 25 -6.85 20.05 -20.38
C SER A 25 -6.19 19.84 -19.00
N LEU A 26 -6.98 19.53 -17.97
CA LEU A 26 -6.49 19.24 -16.61
C LEU A 26 -5.64 17.99 -16.56
N LEU A 27 -6.06 16.93 -17.29
CA LEU A 27 -5.26 15.73 -17.39
C LEU A 27 -3.91 16.01 -18.04
N THR A 28 -3.90 16.77 -19.14
CA THR A 28 -2.68 17.12 -19.86
C THR A 28 -1.71 17.92 -18.99
N GLU A 29 -2.19 18.90 -18.24
CA GLU A 29 -1.40 19.70 -17.32
C GLU A 29 -0.78 18.85 -16.20
N ARG A 30 -1.60 18.02 -15.51
CA ARG A 30 -1.14 17.12 -14.45
C ARG A 30 -0.13 16.09 -14.96
N CYS A 31 -0.38 15.51 -16.14
CA CYS A 31 0.57 14.58 -16.76
C CYS A 31 1.87 15.27 -17.19
N ALA A 32 1.82 16.51 -17.65
CA ALA A 32 3.01 17.29 -18.01
C ALA A 32 3.94 17.45 -16.81
N GLU A 33 3.40 17.76 -15.63
CA GLU A 33 4.17 17.84 -14.39
C GLU A 33 4.77 16.49 -13.98
N LEU A 34 3.96 15.43 -13.95
CA LEU A 34 4.37 14.10 -13.52
C LEU A 34 5.49 13.51 -14.39
N PHE A 35 5.46 13.78 -15.68
CA PHE A 35 6.38 13.17 -16.66
C PHE A 35 7.54 14.05 -17.09
N GLN A 36 7.76 15.20 -16.44
CA GLN A 36 8.94 16.06 -16.71
C GLN A 36 10.27 15.29 -16.54
N THR A 37 10.30 14.32 -15.63
CA THR A 37 11.47 13.47 -15.38
C THR A 37 11.79 12.49 -16.51
N LEU A 38 10.86 12.25 -17.43
CA LEU A 38 11.11 11.41 -18.61
C LEU A 38 11.95 12.19 -19.63
N PRO A 39 13.10 11.65 -20.09
CA PRO A 39 14.07 12.41 -20.89
C PRO A 39 13.54 12.79 -22.28
N LEU A 40 12.76 11.91 -22.92
CA LEU A 40 12.33 12.10 -24.30
C LEU A 40 10.90 12.63 -24.39
N ARG A 41 10.66 13.57 -25.30
CA ARG A 41 9.30 14.13 -25.55
C ARG A 41 8.30 13.04 -25.92
N ASP A 42 8.70 12.03 -26.71
CA ASP A 42 7.86 10.91 -27.07
C ASP A 42 7.47 10.05 -25.84
N GLN A 43 8.40 9.84 -24.90
CA GLN A 43 8.09 9.13 -23.64
C GLN A 43 7.07 9.90 -22.79
N ARG A 44 7.18 11.23 -22.71
CA ARG A 44 6.21 12.06 -21.97
C ARG A 44 4.82 11.98 -22.60
N ARG A 45 4.74 12.06 -23.93
CA ARG A 45 3.49 11.91 -24.69
C ARG A 45 2.88 10.53 -24.45
N LYS A 46 3.67 9.46 -24.58
CA LYS A 46 3.19 8.08 -24.35
C LYS A 46 2.79 7.81 -22.91
N GLY A 47 3.46 8.42 -21.93
CA GLY A 47 3.06 8.39 -20.53
C GLY A 47 1.66 8.98 -20.34
N ALA A 48 1.40 10.15 -20.93
CA ALA A 48 0.09 10.80 -20.89
C ALA A 48 -0.99 10.00 -21.63
N GLU A 49 -0.67 9.46 -22.84
CA GLU A 49 -1.58 8.57 -23.59
C GLU A 49 -1.94 7.32 -22.77
N TYR A 50 -0.95 6.71 -22.10
CA TYR A 50 -1.19 5.52 -21.28
C TYR A 50 -2.06 5.84 -20.06
N VAL A 51 -1.79 6.93 -19.34
CA VAL A 51 -2.61 7.38 -18.21
C VAL A 51 -4.04 7.68 -18.66
N TYR A 52 -4.21 8.40 -19.78
CA TYR A 52 -5.53 8.62 -20.36
C TYR A 52 -6.24 7.29 -20.67
N GLY A 53 -5.54 6.35 -21.28
CA GLY A 53 -6.07 5.03 -21.58
C GLY A 53 -6.48 4.22 -20.35
N LEU A 54 -5.72 4.30 -19.26
CA LEU A 54 -6.08 3.68 -17.98
C LEU A 54 -7.38 4.27 -17.39
N LEU A 55 -7.60 5.56 -17.61
CA LEU A 55 -8.81 6.24 -17.14
C LEU A 55 -10.03 5.99 -18.05
N ALA A 56 -9.83 5.98 -19.37
CA ALA A 56 -10.89 6.03 -20.36
C ALA A 56 -11.27 4.66 -20.98
N ALA A 57 -10.35 3.66 -20.99
CA ALA A 57 -10.66 2.37 -21.58
C ALA A 57 -11.70 1.61 -20.74
N ASP A 58 -12.64 0.95 -21.38
CA ASP A 58 -13.63 0.11 -20.70
C ASP A 58 -13.04 -1.25 -20.31
N GLY A 59 -13.55 -1.82 -19.23
CA GLY A 59 -13.18 -3.13 -18.72
C GLY A 59 -11.71 -3.23 -18.31
N ARG A 60 -11.08 -4.37 -18.63
CA ARG A 60 -9.67 -4.62 -18.27
C ARG A 60 -8.73 -3.65 -18.97
N LYS A 61 -7.80 -3.05 -18.23
CA LYS A 61 -6.84 -2.06 -18.73
C LYS A 61 -5.62 -2.73 -19.38
N SER A 62 -5.87 -3.59 -20.36
CA SER A 62 -4.80 -4.19 -21.18
C SER A 62 -4.22 -3.19 -22.17
N ILE A 63 -2.96 -3.38 -22.58
CA ILE A 63 -2.32 -2.53 -23.60
C ILE A 63 -3.17 -2.50 -24.88
N ARG A 64 -3.78 -3.63 -25.26
CA ARG A 64 -4.67 -3.73 -26.41
C ARG A 64 -5.92 -2.84 -26.28
N ASN A 65 -6.60 -2.89 -25.11
CA ASN A 65 -7.81 -2.10 -24.88
C ASN A 65 -7.48 -0.60 -24.83
N ILE A 66 -6.35 -0.25 -24.19
CA ILE A 66 -5.84 1.13 -24.18
C ILE A 66 -5.53 1.61 -25.60
N ALA A 67 -4.83 0.80 -26.39
CA ALA A 67 -4.44 1.14 -27.77
C ALA A 67 -5.63 1.32 -28.72
N ALA A 68 -6.74 0.65 -28.46
CA ALA A 68 -7.97 0.81 -29.25
C ALA A 68 -8.48 2.26 -29.26
N LEU A 69 -8.19 3.04 -28.22
CA LEU A 69 -8.51 4.48 -28.14
C LEU A 69 -7.64 5.37 -29.04
N PHE A 70 -6.49 4.85 -29.56
CA PHE A 70 -5.46 5.60 -30.27
C PHE A 70 -5.14 5.05 -31.66
N GLY A 71 -6.06 4.35 -32.30
CA GLY A 71 -5.88 3.82 -33.66
C GLY A 71 -5.47 2.36 -33.73
N GLY A 72 -5.61 1.58 -32.65
CA GLY A 72 -5.52 0.13 -32.66
C GLY A 72 -4.09 -0.43 -32.75
N GLN A 73 -3.81 -1.33 -33.71
CA GLN A 73 -2.58 -2.13 -33.75
C GLN A 73 -1.25 -1.34 -33.77
N PRO A 74 -1.08 -0.22 -34.52
CA PRO A 74 0.15 0.57 -34.44
C PRO A 74 0.37 1.19 -33.05
N ALA A 75 -0.70 1.64 -32.41
CA ALA A 75 -0.64 2.17 -31.04
C ALA A 75 -0.32 1.07 -30.03
N GLU A 76 -0.85 -0.16 -30.21
CA GLU A 76 -0.56 -1.31 -29.36
C GLU A 76 0.94 -1.66 -29.34
N GLN A 77 1.57 -1.76 -30.50
CA GLN A 77 3.01 -2.01 -30.60
C GLN A 77 3.83 -0.91 -29.92
N SER A 78 3.44 0.34 -30.14
CA SER A 78 4.12 1.51 -29.59
C SER A 78 4.00 1.56 -28.06
N LEU A 79 2.82 1.36 -27.50
CA LEU A 79 2.57 1.32 -26.06
C LEU A 79 3.21 0.08 -25.40
N HIS A 80 3.19 -1.06 -26.10
CA HIS A 80 3.89 -2.25 -25.62
C HIS A 80 5.40 -2.00 -25.51
N HIS A 81 6.02 -1.40 -26.54
CA HIS A 81 7.42 -1.02 -26.47
C HIS A 81 7.68 -0.04 -25.32
N PHE A 82 6.84 0.98 -25.15
CA PHE A 82 6.98 1.98 -24.09
C PHE A 82 6.95 1.36 -22.68
N ILE A 83 6.07 0.40 -22.44
CA ILE A 83 5.94 -0.27 -21.13
C ILE A 83 7.01 -1.36 -20.95
N CYS A 84 7.15 -2.28 -21.93
CA CYS A 84 7.92 -3.51 -21.72
C CYS A 84 9.39 -3.40 -22.13
N SER A 85 9.74 -2.57 -23.13
CA SER A 85 11.05 -2.58 -23.77
C SER A 85 11.81 -1.25 -23.70
N SER A 86 11.14 -0.15 -23.37
CA SER A 86 11.78 1.16 -23.24
C SER A 86 12.78 1.20 -22.08
N THR A 87 13.70 2.16 -22.10
CA THR A 87 14.78 2.31 -21.11
C THR A 87 14.47 3.32 -20.01
N TRP A 88 13.28 3.93 -20.00
CA TRP A 88 12.95 4.91 -18.96
C TRP A 88 12.81 4.26 -17.57
N ASP A 89 13.30 4.99 -16.58
CA ASP A 89 13.25 4.59 -15.17
C ASP A 89 11.96 5.07 -14.51
N TRP A 90 11.32 4.21 -13.74
CA TRP A 90 10.09 4.51 -13.01
C TRP A 90 10.34 5.25 -11.69
N ALA A 91 11.54 5.15 -11.09
CA ALA A 91 11.82 5.76 -9.80
C ALA A 91 11.70 7.28 -9.82
N PRO A 92 12.29 8.03 -10.79
CA PRO A 92 12.08 9.48 -10.89
C PRO A 92 10.61 9.89 -11.08
N VAL A 93 9.82 9.07 -11.79
CA VAL A 93 8.38 9.33 -11.97
C VAL A 93 7.62 9.15 -10.65
N ARG A 94 7.95 8.12 -9.86
CA ARG A 94 7.38 7.91 -8.52
C ARG A 94 7.76 9.03 -7.56
N HIS A 95 8.97 9.56 -7.62
CA HIS A 95 9.38 10.73 -6.84
C HIS A 95 8.59 11.97 -7.23
N ALA A 96 8.37 12.20 -8.54
CA ALA A 96 7.52 13.30 -9.02
C ALA A 96 6.07 13.13 -8.55
N LEU A 97 5.51 11.92 -8.67
CA LEU A 97 4.16 11.58 -8.21
C LEU A 97 4.01 11.80 -6.69
N SER A 98 4.99 11.37 -5.91
CA SER A 98 4.96 11.54 -4.45
C SER A 98 4.94 13.02 -4.06
N ARG A 99 5.81 13.84 -4.67
CA ARG A 99 5.80 15.29 -4.45
C ARG A 99 4.50 15.95 -4.91
N PHE A 100 3.95 15.51 -6.03
CA PHE A 100 2.67 16.00 -6.57
C PHE A 100 1.53 15.74 -5.59
N VAL A 101 1.40 14.49 -5.11
CA VAL A 101 0.36 14.09 -4.15
C VAL A 101 0.51 14.82 -2.81
N VAL A 102 1.74 14.91 -2.28
CA VAL A 102 2.02 15.61 -1.01
C VAL A 102 1.71 17.11 -1.09
N ARG A 103 1.95 17.76 -2.23
CA ARG A 103 1.56 19.17 -2.44
C ARG A 103 0.06 19.34 -2.53
N ALA A 104 -0.64 18.42 -3.20
CA ALA A 104 -2.09 18.47 -3.35
C ALA A 104 -2.83 18.26 -2.03
N ALA A 105 -2.35 17.32 -1.19
CA ALA A 105 -2.85 17.08 0.16
C ALA A 105 -1.73 16.49 1.03
N PRO A 106 -1.20 17.24 2.00
CA PRO A 106 -0.17 16.75 2.90
C PRO A 106 -0.64 15.48 3.65
N PRO A 107 0.12 14.39 3.60
CA PRO A 107 -0.30 13.14 4.24
C PRO A 107 -0.30 13.25 5.77
N GLN A 108 -1.27 12.62 6.39
CA GLN A 108 -1.30 12.40 7.84
C GLN A 108 -0.48 11.18 8.23
N ALA A 109 -0.42 10.19 7.33
CA ALA A 109 0.38 8.99 7.47
C ALA A 109 0.79 8.43 6.10
N TRP A 110 1.82 7.60 6.12
CA TRP A 110 2.18 6.69 5.04
C TRP A 110 1.55 5.33 5.32
N VAL A 111 0.65 4.87 4.46
CA VAL A 111 0.00 3.58 4.63
C VAL A 111 0.66 2.55 3.73
N ILE A 112 1.06 1.42 4.31
CA ILE A 112 1.62 0.30 3.55
C ILE A 112 0.55 -0.78 3.42
N ARG A 113 0.27 -1.18 2.17
CA ARG A 113 -0.76 -2.14 1.83
C ARG A 113 -0.22 -3.25 0.94
N PRO A 114 -0.36 -4.54 1.33
CA PRO A 114 -0.08 -5.64 0.44
C PRO A 114 -1.10 -5.72 -0.70
N MET A 115 -0.68 -6.24 -1.85
CA MET A 115 -1.51 -6.47 -3.02
C MET A 115 -1.26 -7.87 -3.55
N ILE A 116 -2.32 -8.67 -3.65
CA ILE A 116 -2.31 -9.97 -4.30
C ILE A 116 -2.94 -9.82 -5.68
N ILE A 117 -2.27 -10.34 -6.71
CA ILE A 117 -2.71 -10.26 -8.10
C ILE A 117 -2.83 -11.68 -8.65
N PRO A 118 -4.04 -12.28 -8.65
CA PRO A 118 -4.27 -13.59 -9.27
C PRO A 118 -3.88 -13.59 -10.74
N LYS A 119 -3.31 -14.69 -11.20
CA LYS A 119 -2.90 -14.89 -12.61
C LYS A 119 -3.34 -16.26 -13.09
N ALA A 120 -3.82 -16.33 -14.33
CA ALA A 120 -4.21 -17.60 -14.96
C ALA A 120 -3.01 -18.50 -15.30
N GLY A 121 -1.81 -17.92 -15.50
CA GLY A 121 -0.59 -18.63 -15.89
C GLY A 121 0.60 -18.29 -15.02
N GLU A 122 1.73 -18.98 -15.23
CA GLU A 122 2.95 -18.90 -14.42
C GLU A 122 4.06 -18.01 -15.04
N HIS A 123 3.78 -17.38 -16.18
CA HIS A 123 4.82 -16.73 -16.98
C HIS A 123 5.04 -15.24 -16.68
N SER A 124 4.12 -14.60 -15.97
CA SER A 124 4.30 -13.22 -15.53
C SER A 124 5.30 -13.15 -14.40
N VAL A 125 6.16 -12.13 -14.41
CA VAL A 125 7.21 -11.97 -13.38
C VAL A 125 6.63 -12.01 -11.97
N GLY A 126 7.26 -12.75 -11.06
CA GLY A 126 6.85 -12.85 -9.66
C GLY A 126 5.59 -13.69 -9.39
N VAL A 127 5.08 -14.44 -10.38
CA VAL A 127 3.95 -15.36 -10.16
C VAL A 127 4.44 -16.64 -9.52
N ASP A 128 3.87 -16.96 -8.36
CA ASP A 128 4.08 -18.23 -7.67
C ASP A 128 2.74 -18.87 -7.32
N ARG A 129 2.75 -20.20 -7.25
CA ARG A 129 1.62 -20.98 -6.76
C ARG A 129 1.75 -21.13 -5.25
N GLN A 130 0.84 -20.50 -4.50
CA GLN A 130 0.87 -20.50 -3.05
C GLN A 130 -0.52 -20.60 -2.44
N PHE A 131 -0.56 -21.00 -1.19
CA PHE A 131 -1.79 -21.07 -0.41
C PHE A 131 -2.10 -19.69 0.18
N PHE A 132 -3.33 -19.24 0.02
CA PHE A 132 -3.83 -18.01 0.62
C PHE A 132 -4.89 -18.37 1.67
N SER A 133 -4.56 -18.16 2.95
CA SER A 133 -5.43 -18.51 4.09
C SER A 133 -6.79 -17.83 4.00
N ASP A 134 -6.81 -16.56 3.56
CA ASP A 134 -8.03 -15.78 3.44
C ASP A 134 -8.98 -16.27 2.34
N ILE A 135 -8.45 -17.05 1.39
CA ILE A 135 -9.20 -17.62 0.27
C ILE A 135 -9.46 -19.12 0.48
N GLY A 136 -8.62 -19.78 1.28
CA GLY A 136 -8.73 -21.21 1.61
C GLY A 136 -8.24 -22.17 0.53
N HIS A 137 -7.56 -21.68 -0.53
CA HIS A 137 -7.00 -22.54 -1.58
C HIS A 137 -5.70 -22.04 -2.21
N MET A 138 -5.07 -22.92 -2.99
CA MET A 138 -3.87 -22.62 -3.77
C MET A 138 -4.24 -21.85 -5.04
N LEU A 139 -3.55 -20.75 -5.32
CA LEU A 139 -3.68 -20.05 -6.59
C LEU A 139 -2.34 -19.51 -7.08
N ASN A 140 -2.24 -19.28 -8.39
CA ASN A 140 -1.13 -18.58 -9.00
C ASN A 140 -1.34 -17.07 -8.80
N ALA A 141 -0.41 -16.41 -8.12
CA ALA A 141 -0.50 -14.97 -7.90
C ALA A 141 0.85 -14.28 -7.85
N GLN A 142 0.86 -13.00 -8.20
CA GLN A 142 1.93 -12.07 -7.83
C GLN A 142 1.60 -11.48 -6.46
N GLN A 143 2.63 -11.26 -5.67
CA GLN A 143 2.53 -10.47 -4.44
C GLN A 143 3.33 -9.18 -4.59
N ALA A 144 2.74 -8.09 -4.17
CA ALA A 144 3.39 -6.78 -4.18
C ALA A 144 2.99 -5.99 -2.94
N VAL A 145 3.74 -4.95 -2.65
CA VAL A 145 3.44 -4.01 -1.58
C VAL A 145 3.37 -2.61 -2.15
N GLY A 146 2.30 -1.89 -1.84
CA GLY A 146 2.09 -0.49 -2.20
C GLY A 146 2.26 0.44 -1.02
N LEU A 147 2.93 1.58 -1.24
CA LEU A 147 3.01 2.68 -0.30
C LEU A 147 2.05 3.79 -0.73
N TRP A 148 1.22 4.23 0.19
CA TRP A 148 0.20 5.24 -0.03
C TRP A 148 0.47 6.49 0.81
N ALA A 149 0.42 7.66 0.17
CA ALA A 149 0.27 8.92 0.90
C ALA A 149 -1.21 9.07 1.29
N ALA A 150 -1.51 9.12 2.59
CA ALA A 150 -2.88 9.07 3.07
C ALA A 150 -3.22 10.22 4.02
N SER A 151 -4.33 10.89 3.73
CA SER A 151 -4.98 11.88 4.58
C SER A 151 -6.50 11.66 4.58
N GLY A 152 -7.24 12.46 5.35
CA GLY A 152 -8.71 12.44 5.30
C GLY A 152 -9.27 12.86 3.94
N GLU A 153 -8.52 13.65 3.17
CA GLU A 153 -8.97 14.25 1.92
C GLU A 153 -8.52 13.49 0.67
N LEU A 154 -7.31 12.92 0.72
CA LEU A 154 -6.69 12.24 -0.42
C LEU A 154 -5.89 11.04 0.05
N ARG A 155 -6.06 9.92 -0.61
CA ARG A 155 -5.24 8.71 -0.49
C ARG A 155 -4.81 8.30 -1.88
N SER A 156 -3.50 8.12 -2.09
CA SER A 156 -2.97 7.74 -3.40
C SER A 156 -1.72 6.89 -3.27
N PRO A 157 -1.62 5.81 -4.08
CA PRO A 157 -0.41 5.00 -4.11
C PRO A 157 0.73 5.80 -4.78
N VAL A 158 1.91 5.75 -4.18
CA VAL A 158 3.07 6.53 -4.65
C VAL A 158 4.30 5.67 -4.92
N ASN A 159 4.40 4.51 -4.30
CA ASN A 159 5.50 3.56 -4.54
C ASN A 159 5.01 2.11 -4.48
N TRP A 160 5.73 1.21 -5.14
CA TRP A 160 5.42 -0.22 -5.24
C TRP A 160 6.69 -1.07 -5.22
N ARG A 161 6.60 -2.22 -4.55
CA ARG A 161 7.62 -3.26 -4.58
C ARG A 161 7.00 -4.61 -4.94
N LEU A 162 7.53 -5.27 -5.96
CA LEU A 162 7.13 -6.61 -6.35
C LEU A 162 7.94 -7.62 -5.54
N HIS A 163 7.29 -8.51 -4.82
CA HIS A 163 7.96 -9.62 -4.15
C HIS A 163 8.37 -10.68 -5.18
N LEU A 164 9.62 -11.11 -5.09
CA LEU A 164 10.18 -12.19 -5.90
C LEU A 164 10.65 -13.32 -4.98
N SER A 165 10.05 -14.49 -5.16
CA SER A 165 10.46 -15.68 -4.42
C SER A 165 11.82 -16.22 -4.87
N PRO A 166 12.45 -17.11 -4.10
CA PRO A 166 13.65 -17.82 -4.50
C PRO A 166 13.48 -18.52 -5.87
N ALA A 167 12.30 -19.05 -6.18
CA ALA A 167 12.03 -19.69 -7.47
C ALA A 167 12.20 -18.76 -8.69
N TRP A 168 12.09 -17.44 -8.50
CA TRP A 168 12.38 -16.45 -9.55
C TRP A 168 13.82 -15.98 -9.56
N LEU A 169 14.46 -15.94 -8.40
CA LEU A 169 15.80 -15.38 -8.22
C LEU A 169 16.91 -16.42 -8.49
N ASP A 170 16.68 -17.68 -8.13
CA ASP A 170 17.63 -18.77 -8.32
C ASP A 170 17.60 -19.36 -9.72
N ASP A 171 16.43 -19.30 -10.42
CA ASP A 171 16.31 -19.75 -11.80
C ASP A 171 16.86 -18.68 -12.78
N LYS A 172 18.08 -18.90 -13.24
CA LYS A 172 18.76 -18.01 -14.20
C LYS A 172 17.94 -17.77 -15.48
N ARG A 173 17.20 -18.76 -15.95
CA ARG A 173 16.36 -18.62 -17.18
C ARG A 173 15.15 -17.72 -16.92
N ARG A 174 14.48 -17.87 -15.78
CA ARG A 174 13.36 -16.99 -15.37
C ARG A 174 13.87 -15.57 -15.19
N ARG A 175 15.00 -15.39 -14.51
CA ARG A 175 15.64 -14.11 -14.23
C ARG A 175 15.94 -13.33 -15.52
N VAL A 176 16.64 -13.95 -16.45
CA VAL A 176 16.99 -13.35 -17.75
C VAL A 176 15.73 -13.03 -18.58
N ARG A 177 14.78 -13.97 -18.67
CA ARG A 177 13.55 -13.77 -19.43
C ARG A 177 12.69 -12.63 -18.90
N ALA A 178 12.65 -12.46 -17.59
CA ALA A 178 11.89 -11.38 -16.93
C ALA A 178 12.68 -10.07 -16.81
N ALA A 179 13.95 -10.07 -17.23
CA ALA A 179 14.88 -8.94 -17.05
C ALA A 179 14.94 -8.46 -15.59
N ILE A 180 15.03 -9.40 -14.65
CA ILE A 180 15.21 -9.09 -13.23
C ILE A 180 16.66 -8.62 -13.02
N PRO A 181 16.90 -7.46 -12.37
CA PRO A 181 18.25 -6.95 -12.13
C PRO A 181 19.13 -7.93 -11.35
N ASP A 182 20.42 -8.00 -11.69
CA ASP A 182 21.38 -8.95 -11.08
C ASP A 182 21.59 -8.71 -9.58
N GLY A 183 21.48 -7.47 -9.10
CA GLY A 183 21.63 -7.10 -7.70
C GLY A 183 20.45 -7.43 -6.80
N MET A 184 19.33 -7.95 -7.35
CA MET A 184 18.18 -8.32 -6.52
C MET A 184 18.42 -9.64 -5.79
N GLY A 185 18.37 -9.57 -4.45
CA GLY A 185 18.43 -10.71 -3.53
C GLY A 185 17.03 -11.19 -3.13
N CYS A 186 17.01 -12.33 -2.42
CA CYS A 186 15.78 -12.85 -1.83
C CYS A 186 15.36 -11.97 -0.64
N GLU A 187 14.11 -11.58 -0.63
CA GLU A 187 13.50 -10.75 0.42
C GLU A 187 12.25 -11.42 0.94
N SER A 188 12.00 -11.29 2.24
CA SER A 188 10.70 -11.65 2.80
C SER A 188 9.64 -10.60 2.45
N MET A 189 8.36 -10.95 2.57
CA MET A 189 7.28 -9.96 2.47
C MET A 189 7.42 -8.86 3.51
N GLY A 190 7.97 -9.17 4.69
CA GLY A 190 8.29 -8.18 5.72
C GLY A 190 9.36 -7.17 5.26
N ASP A 191 10.42 -7.64 4.58
CA ASP A 191 11.44 -6.78 4.01
C ASP A 191 10.84 -5.89 2.91
N CYS A 192 10.11 -6.46 1.96
CA CYS A 192 9.39 -5.70 0.92
C CYS A 192 8.49 -4.61 1.52
N THR A 193 7.81 -4.93 2.64
CA THR A 193 6.91 -3.99 3.34
C THR A 193 7.64 -2.78 3.90
N ILE A 194 8.84 -2.96 4.42
CA ILE A 194 9.61 -1.84 4.96
C ILE A 194 10.38 -1.11 3.86
N ASP A 195 10.95 -1.85 2.92
CA ASP A 195 11.79 -1.28 1.86
C ASP A 195 10.99 -0.42 0.87
N VAL A 196 9.72 -0.73 0.60
CA VAL A 196 8.87 0.12 -0.23
C VAL A 196 8.77 1.56 0.30
N PHE A 197 8.85 1.74 1.62
CA PHE A 197 8.87 3.04 2.28
C PHE A 197 10.29 3.63 2.31
N LEU A 198 11.28 2.87 2.80
CA LEU A 198 12.65 3.37 3.00
C LEU A 198 13.31 3.82 1.70
N GLU A 199 13.10 3.09 0.60
CA GLU A 199 13.61 3.47 -0.72
C GLU A 199 13.05 4.79 -1.22
N LEU A 200 11.75 5.01 -1.05
CA LEU A 200 11.13 6.27 -1.46
C LEU A 200 11.69 7.44 -0.63
N MET A 201 11.82 7.27 0.68
CA MET A 201 12.34 8.30 1.58
C MET A 201 13.81 8.62 1.30
N ALA A 202 14.62 7.63 0.91
CA ALA A 202 16.03 7.84 0.56
C ALA A 202 16.20 8.62 -0.75
N GLY A 203 15.27 8.50 -1.69
CA GLY A 203 15.34 9.13 -3.02
C GLY A 203 14.60 10.47 -3.13
N CYS A 204 13.85 10.88 -2.11
CA CYS A 204 12.99 12.06 -2.22
C CYS A 204 12.74 12.69 -0.85
N GLU A 205 12.91 14.01 -0.74
CA GLU A 205 12.52 14.75 0.47
C GLU A 205 11.01 14.79 0.62
N LEU A 206 10.50 14.02 1.56
CA LEU A 206 9.08 13.91 1.88
C LEU A 206 8.86 14.09 3.39
N PRO A 207 7.65 14.50 3.80
CA PRO A 207 7.38 14.75 5.21
C PRO A 207 7.50 13.48 6.05
N ASN A 208 8.22 13.57 7.18
CA ASN A 208 8.29 12.48 8.16
C ASN A 208 6.93 12.35 8.86
N ARG A 209 6.16 11.34 8.47
CA ARG A 209 4.84 11.00 9.01
C ARG A 209 4.82 9.57 9.50
N PRO A 210 3.92 9.20 10.41
CA PRO A 210 3.78 7.81 10.85
C PRO A 210 3.54 6.86 9.69
N VAL A 211 4.21 5.70 9.74
CA VAL A 211 3.89 4.55 8.88
C VAL A 211 2.79 3.75 9.55
N VAL A 212 1.69 3.52 8.85
CA VAL A 212 0.55 2.70 9.27
C VAL A 212 0.50 1.45 8.42
N LEU A 213 0.46 0.27 9.04
CA LEU A 213 0.46 -1.01 8.33
C LEU A 213 -0.27 -2.11 9.11
N ASP A 214 -0.70 -3.15 8.40
CA ASP A 214 -1.14 -4.41 9.01
C ASP A 214 0.07 -5.36 9.12
N ALA A 215 0.50 -5.62 10.34
CA ALA A 215 1.66 -6.45 10.65
C ALA A 215 1.27 -7.78 11.33
N ARG A 216 0.01 -8.21 11.19
CA ARG A 216 -0.47 -9.45 11.83
C ARG A 216 0.28 -10.70 11.37
N ASP A 217 0.73 -10.70 10.12
CA ASP A 217 1.45 -11.81 9.48
C ASP A 217 2.94 -11.46 9.22
N LEU A 218 3.46 -10.42 9.88
CA LEU A 218 4.84 -9.99 9.75
C LEU A 218 5.66 -10.26 11.02
N ASP A 219 6.98 -10.30 10.86
CA ASP A 219 7.93 -10.29 11.98
C ASP A 219 7.95 -8.91 12.65
N ILE A 220 7.15 -8.75 13.70
CA ILE A 220 6.98 -7.49 14.42
C ILE A 220 8.29 -6.93 14.97
N PRO A 221 9.19 -7.72 15.63
CA PRO A 221 10.51 -7.26 16.04
C PRO A 221 11.32 -6.62 14.91
N ASN A 222 11.39 -7.26 13.74
CA ASN A 222 12.09 -6.74 12.57
C ASN A 222 11.48 -5.43 12.06
N VAL A 223 10.15 -5.37 11.91
CA VAL A 223 9.41 -4.18 11.48
C VAL A 223 9.71 -2.99 12.42
N VAL A 224 9.57 -3.21 13.74
CA VAL A 224 9.80 -2.17 14.74
C VAL A 224 11.25 -1.68 14.73
N SER A 225 12.20 -2.61 14.68
CA SER A 225 13.63 -2.28 14.70
C SER A 225 14.04 -1.45 13.48
N ARG A 226 13.67 -1.87 12.28
CA ARG A 226 14.03 -1.20 11.02
C ARG A 226 13.45 0.22 10.92
N LEU A 227 12.16 0.40 11.26
CA LEU A 227 11.53 1.72 11.24
C LEU A 227 12.09 2.64 12.33
N ARG A 228 12.41 2.11 13.53
CA ARG A 228 13.09 2.88 14.56
C ARG A 228 14.50 3.31 14.17
N ALA A 229 15.29 2.41 13.58
CA ALA A 229 16.61 2.74 13.07
C ALA A 229 16.56 3.90 12.05
N ALA A 230 15.52 3.95 11.25
CA ALA A 230 15.25 5.04 10.32
C ALA A 230 14.59 6.28 10.99
N ARG A 231 14.36 6.27 12.31
CA ARG A 231 13.67 7.34 13.07
C ARG A 231 12.26 7.63 12.57
N VAL A 232 11.56 6.61 12.11
CA VAL A 232 10.21 6.71 11.57
C VAL A 232 9.20 6.35 12.65
N PRO A 233 8.19 7.20 12.89
CA PRO A 233 7.06 6.83 13.73
C PRO A 233 6.26 5.70 13.07
N LEU A 234 5.82 4.72 13.85
CA LEU A 234 5.04 3.60 13.33
C LEU A 234 3.74 3.41 14.10
N LEU A 235 2.73 2.87 13.43
CA LEU A 235 1.48 2.39 13.99
C LEU A 235 1.11 1.09 13.27
N ALA A 236 1.47 -0.04 13.89
CA ALA A 236 1.31 -1.37 13.31
C ALA A 236 0.11 -2.11 13.93
N ARG A 237 -0.83 -2.58 13.12
CA ARG A 237 -1.88 -3.50 13.56
C ARG A 237 -1.24 -4.87 13.80
N ILE A 238 -1.45 -5.44 14.99
CA ILE A 238 -0.82 -6.70 15.38
C ILE A 238 -1.84 -7.77 15.74
N GLY A 239 -1.43 -9.03 15.67
CA GLY A 239 -2.22 -10.17 16.12
C GLY A 239 -2.29 -10.27 17.65
N GLY A 240 -3.38 -10.85 18.17
CA GLY A 240 -3.59 -11.02 19.59
C GLY A 240 -2.57 -11.93 20.29
N THR A 241 -1.92 -12.80 19.54
CA THR A 241 -0.90 -13.74 20.03
C THR A 241 0.50 -13.15 20.11
N ALA A 242 0.72 -11.94 19.59
CA ALA A 242 2.02 -11.24 19.69
C ALA A 242 2.47 -11.12 21.14
N ARG A 243 3.66 -11.63 21.45
CA ARG A 243 4.19 -11.64 22.83
C ARG A 243 4.94 -10.34 23.13
N LEU A 244 4.59 -9.71 24.23
CA LEU A 244 5.16 -8.43 24.65
C LEU A 244 5.43 -8.45 26.16
N THR A 245 6.45 -7.74 26.61
CA THR A 245 6.76 -7.55 28.03
C THR A 245 6.03 -6.31 28.56
N VAL A 246 5.24 -6.46 29.61
CA VAL A 246 4.55 -5.35 30.24
C VAL A 246 5.53 -4.47 31.03
N THR A 247 5.50 -3.16 30.79
CA THR A 247 6.33 -2.18 31.51
C THR A 247 5.48 -1.07 32.14
N ASP A 248 4.16 -1.12 31.95
CA ASP A 248 3.25 -0.11 32.45
C ASP A 248 2.99 -0.30 33.95
N PRO A 249 3.23 0.72 34.81
CA PRO A 249 2.99 0.63 36.22
C PRO A 249 1.49 0.53 36.58
N ALA A 250 0.58 0.87 35.66
CA ALA A 250 -0.86 0.73 35.91
C ALA A 250 -1.34 -0.74 35.88
N LEU A 251 -0.52 -1.67 35.39
CA LEU A 251 -0.79 -3.12 35.45
C LEU A 251 0.04 -3.78 36.57
N THR A 252 -0.26 -3.39 37.82
CA THR A 252 0.34 -4.01 39.02
C THR A 252 0.05 -5.50 39.03
N GLY A 253 1.06 -6.37 39.23
CA GLY A 253 0.95 -7.81 39.19
C GLY A 253 1.33 -8.44 37.86
N HIS A 254 1.51 -7.66 36.80
CA HIS A 254 1.97 -8.13 35.47
C HIS A 254 3.28 -7.47 35.03
N HIS A 255 3.92 -6.70 35.90
CA HIS A 255 5.16 -6.01 35.57
C HIS A 255 6.27 -7.02 35.22
N ALA A 256 6.91 -6.82 34.08
CA ALA A 256 7.92 -7.69 33.48
C ALA A 256 7.43 -9.06 32.97
N ASP A 257 6.14 -9.36 33.06
CA ASP A 257 5.58 -10.56 32.45
C ASP A 257 5.61 -10.48 30.92
N VAL A 258 5.91 -11.60 30.28
CA VAL A 258 5.81 -11.77 28.82
C VAL A 258 4.48 -12.41 28.49
N LEU A 259 3.55 -11.61 27.99
CA LEU A 259 2.16 -12.03 27.76
C LEU A 259 1.74 -11.79 26.28
N PRO A 260 0.79 -12.59 25.76
CA PRO A 260 0.11 -12.27 24.52
C PRO A 260 -0.59 -10.90 24.60
N ALA A 261 -0.52 -10.13 23.52
CA ALA A 261 -1.08 -8.77 23.47
C ALA A 261 -2.56 -8.70 23.86
N HIS A 262 -3.37 -9.70 23.46
CA HIS A 262 -4.77 -9.74 23.85
C HIS A 262 -4.98 -9.99 25.36
N HIS A 263 -4.10 -10.75 26.03
CA HIS A 263 -4.16 -10.93 27.48
C HIS A 263 -3.80 -9.64 28.23
N ILE A 264 -2.75 -8.94 27.78
CA ILE A 264 -2.37 -7.63 28.33
C ILE A 264 -3.56 -6.68 28.29
N MET A 265 -4.22 -6.56 27.11
CA MET A 265 -5.32 -5.61 26.97
C MET A 265 -6.62 -6.05 27.63
N ARG A 266 -6.82 -7.35 27.86
CA ARG A 266 -7.91 -7.85 28.73
C ARG A 266 -7.69 -7.47 30.19
N ALA A 267 -6.46 -7.62 30.70
CA ALA A 267 -6.10 -7.18 32.06
C ALA A 267 -6.26 -5.65 32.19
N ALA A 268 -5.92 -4.89 31.16
CA ALA A 268 -6.03 -3.43 31.09
C ALA A 268 -7.45 -2.91 30.80
N ARG A 269 -8.48 -3.76 30.84
CA ARG A 269 -9.87 -3.33 30.52
C ARG A 269 -10.38 -2.15 31.36
N HIS A 270 -9.86 -1.98 32.57
CA HIS A 270 -10.21 -0.89 33.46
C HIS A 270 -9.65 0.48 33.03
N LEU A 271 -8.62 0.50 32.16
CA LEU A 271 -8.02 1.69 31.58
C LEU A 271 -8.76 2.21 30.34
N ARG A 272 -9.84 1.53 29.93
CA ARG A 272 -10.62 1.94 28.75
C ARG A 272 -11.28 3.31 28.99
N ARG A 273 -11.22 4.13 27.94
CA ARG A 273 -11.90 5.42 27.90
C ARG A 273 -12.65 5.58 26.58
N PRO A 274 -13.74 6.34 26.54
CA PRO A 274 -14.41 6.68 25.31
C PRO A 274 -13.50 7.48 24.38
N ALA A 275 -13.60 7.17 23.08
CA ALA A 275 -12.93 7.90 22.02
C ALA A 275 -13.88 8.04 20.81
N MET A 276 -13.50 8.87 19.85
CA MET A 276 -14.22 8.99 18.59
C MET A 276 -15.73 9.26 18.77
N TRP A 277 -16.07 10.40 19.38
CA TRP A 277 -17.47 10.79 19.62
C TRP A 277 -18.23 9.76 20.47
N HIS A 278 -17.57 9.09 21.39
CA HIS A 278 -18.12 8.05 22.25
C HIS A 278 -18.63 6.80 21.54
N THR A 279 -18.24 6.56 20.26
CA THR A 279 -18.62 5.36 19.52
C THR A 279 -17.63 4.20 19.68
N SER A 280 -16.45 4.49 20.21
CA SER A 280 -15.37 3.52 20.40
C SER A 280 -14.76 3.63 21.79
N LEU A 281 -14.20 2.53 22.25
CA LEU A 281 -13.37 2.46 23.46
C LEU A 281 -11.91 2.33 23.04
N VAL A 282 -11.01 2.97 23.79
CA VAL A 282 -9.56 2.87 23.59
C VAL A 282 -8.85 2.74 24.92
N ALA A 283 -7.78 1.96 24.97
CA ALA A 283 -6.81 1.94 26.05
C ALA A 283 -5.41 1.76 25.50
N GLY A 284 -4.41 2.28 26.23
CA GLY A 284 -3.00 2.11 25.89
C GLY A 284 -2.23 1.59 27.10
N VAL A 285 -1.24 0.71 26.86
CA VAL A 285 -0.37 0.11 27.87
C VAL A 285 1.06 0.13 27.36
N ARG A 286 2.00 0.57 28.21
CA ARG A 286 3.42 0.55 27.88
C ARG A 286 3.96 -0.87 27.90
N VAL A 287 4.68 -1.23 26.84
CA VAL A 287 5.27 -2.57 26.66
C VAL A 287 6.65 -2.48 26.03
N ARG A 288 7.38 -3.59 26.03
CA ARG A 288 8.64 -3.78 25.30
C ARG A 288 8.61 -5.09 24.53
N MET A 289 9.55 -5.23 23.57
CA MET A 289 9.83 -6.54 23.00
C MET A 289 10.35 -7.49 24.09
N PRO A 290 10.01 -8.79 24.04
CA PRO A 290 10.53 -9.79 24.98
C PRO A 290 12.03 -9.88 24.96
N ARG A 291 12.64 -10.32 26.06
CA ARG A 291 14.11 -10.49 26.19
C ARG A 291 14.67 -11.56 25.28
N GLU A 292 13.87 -12.52 24.87
CA GLU A 292 14.23 -13.57 23.91
C GLU A 292 14.48 -13.00 22.49
N VAL A 293 13.96 -11.82 22.19
CA VAL A 293 14.26 -11.08 20.95
C VAL A 293 15.71 -10.57 21.02
N PRO A 294 16.52 -10.71 19.97
CA PRO A 294 17.90 -10.24 19.96
C PRO A 294 18.03 -8.80 20.45
N PRO A 295 19.07 -8.47 21.23
CA PRO A 295 19.25 -7.12 21.82
C PRO A 295 19.23 -5.99 20.79
N SER A 296 19.70 -6.23 19.57
CA SER A 296 19.65 -5.29 18.44
C SER A 296 18.21 -4.94 18.03
N LEU A 297 17.24 -5.79 18.32
CA LEU A 297 15.82 -5.61 18.02
C LEU A 297 14.98 -5.18 19.24
N GLN A 298 15.58 -5.18 20.45
CA GLN A 298 14.92 -4.76 21.71
C GLN A 298 15.02 -3.24 21.92
N GLN A 299 14.48 -2.43 21.05
CA GLN A 299 14.69 -0.99 21.12
C GLN A 299 13.60 -0.24 21.89
N GLY A 300 13.83 0.00 23.20
CA GLY A 300 13.06 0.94 24.04
C GLY A 300 11.56 0.61 24.20
N ASP A 301 10.84 1.55 24.81
CA ASP A 301 9.42 1.39 25.09
C ASP A 301 8.55 1.52 23.84
N LEU A 302 7.44 0.81 23.87
CA LEU A 302 6.37 0.81 22.89
C LEU A 302 5.04 1.06 23.63
N LEU A 303 4.04 1.52 22.91
CA LEU A 303 2.66 1.60 23.39
C LEU A 303 1.82 0.55 22.65
N LEU A 304 1.24 -0.37 23.41
CA LEU A 304 0.22 -1.29 22.93
C LEU A 304 -1.14 -0.61 23.09
N ILE A 305 -1.88 -0.46 22.00
CA ILE A 305 -3.20 0.16 21.97
C ILE A 305 -4.23 -0.90 21.62
N ALA A 306 -5.33 -0.91 22.36
CA ALA A 306 -6.51 -1.68 21.99
C ALA A 306 -7.69 -0.78 21.68
N THR A 307 -8.51 -1.21 20.74
CA THR A 307 -9.75 -0.54 20.36
C THR A 307 -10.88 -1.54 20.24
N ALA A 308 -12.12 -1.07 20.51
CA ALA A 308 -13.35 -1.79 20.22
C ALA A 308 -14.48 -0.77 20.02
N LYS A 309 -15.46 -1.07 19.18
CA LYS A 309 -16.71 -0.31 19.17
C LYS A 309 -17.51 -0.62 20.41
N ILE A 310 -18.40 0.29 20.81
CA ILE A 310 -19.32 0.01 21.93
C ILE A 310 -20.20 -1.17 21.55
N GLY A 311 -20.26 -2.18 22.41
CA GLY A 311 -20.98 -3.43 22.17
C GLY A 311 -20.14 -4.55 21.57
N GLU A 312 -18.93 -4.27 21.06
CA GLU A 312 -18.00 -5.31 20.62
C GLU A 312 -17.21 -5.93 21.78
N SER A 313 -16.70 -7.13 21.56
CA SER A 313 -15.79 -7.79 22.50
C SER A 313 -14.48 -7.03 22.63
N TRP A 314 -13.96 -6.91 23.86
CA TRP A 314 -12.70 -6.24 24.14
C TRP A 314 -11.53 -7.23 24.33
N PRO A 315 -10.37 -6.98 23.69
CA PRO A 315 -10.09 -6.00 22.64
C PRO A 315 -10.54 -6.52 21.26
N ALA A 316 -11.04 -5.64 20.38
CA ALA A 316 -11.39 -6.00 19.01
C ALA A 316 -10.22 -5.84 18.05
N GLN A 317 -9.45 -4.78 18.19
CA GLN A 317 -8.24 -4.53 17.41
C GLN A 317 -7.08 -4.17 18.32
N LEU A 318 -5.88 -4.56 17.92
CA LEU A 318 -4.63 -4.32 18.64
C LEU A 318 -3.63 -3.62 17.72
N TRP A 319 -2.98 -2.58 18.25
CA TRP A 319 -2.02 -1.75 17.55
C TRP A 319 -0.78 -1.54 18.42
N LEU A 320 0.39 -1.53 17.78
CA LEU A 320 1.67 -1.29 18.42
C LEU A 320 2.31 -0.06 17.81
N THR A 321 2.84 0.84 18.66
CA THR A 321 3.49 2.07 18.19
C THR A 321 4.73 2.42 19.01
N ASN A 322 5.68 3.12 18.39
CA ASN A 322 6.82 3.73 19.06
C ASN A 322 6.55 5.18 19.53
N LEU A 323 5.35 5.69 19.29
CA LEU A 323 4.87 6.99 19.75
C LEU A 323 4.34 6.88 21.20
N THR A 324 5.22 6.62 22.14
CA THR A 324 4.87 6.27 23.53
C THR A 324 4.24 7.39 24.34
N THR A 325 4.38 8.63 23.91
CA THR A 325 3.81 9.84 24.57
C THR A 325 2.54 10.32 23.90
N ALA A 326 2.16 9.74 22.74
CA ALA A 326 0.97 10.15 22.03
C ALA A 326 -0.30 9.67 22.74
N ASP A 327 -1.35 10.49 22.69
CA ASP A 327 -2.67 10.07 23.16
C ASP A 327 -3.23 8.93 22.32
N PRO A 328 -3.60 7.77 22.90
CA PRO A 328 -4.19 6.67 22.17
C PRO A 328 -5.43 7.06 21.34
N ALA A 329 -6.24 8.00 21.82
CA ALA A 329 -7.41 8.48 21.10
C ALA A 329 -7.02 9.30 19.85
N ALA A 330 -5.89 10.02 19.88
CA ALA A 330 -5.37 10.71 18.71
C ALA A 330 -4.83 9.72 17.67
N LEU A 331 -4.14 8.66 18.12
CA LEU A 331 -3.61 7.60 17.25
C LEU A 331 -4.73 6.80 16.59
N LEU A 332 -5.87 6.63 17.26
CA LEU A 332 -7.03 5.93 16.70
C LEU A 332 -7.55 6.54 15.39
N ARG A 333 -7.37 7.86 15.19
CA ARG A 333 -7.72 8.48 13.90
C ARG A 333 -6.85 8.00 12.75
N LEU A 334 -5.57 7.73 13.03
CA LEU A 334 -4.64 7.22 12.01
C LEU A 334 -4.94 5.77 11.62
N THR A 335 -5.47 4.96 12.55
CA THR A 335 -5.81 3.55 12.25
C THR A 335 -6.86 3.44 11.16
N ARG A 336 -7.76 4.42 11.03
CA ARG A 336 -8.81 4.47 10.00
C ARG A 336 -8.25 4.65 8.60
N LEU A 337 -7.04 5.22 8.45
CA LEU A 337 -6.42 5.41 7.15
C LEU A 337 -6.14 4.08 6.47
N LEU A 338 -5.92 2.99 7.23
CA LEU A 338 -5.74 1.66 6.67
C LEU A 338 -7.02 1.20 5.94
N ASP A 339 -8.17 1.28 6.62
CA ASP A 339 -9.46 0.90 6.04
C ASP A 339 -9.84 1.84 4.86
N SER A 340 -9.52 3.14 4.97
CA SER A 340 -9.78 4.10 3.90
C SER A 340 -8.93 3.85 2.65
N VAL A 341 -7.67 3.42 2.81
CA VAL A 341 -6.82 3.01 1.69
C VAL A 341 -7.34 1.72 1.06
N ASP A 342 -7.85 0.77 1.85
CA ASP A 342 -8.49 -0.44 1.32
C ASP A 342 -9.72 -0.09 0.47
N GLN A 343 -10.52 0.90 0.90
CA GLN A 343 -11.67 1.39 0.16
C GLN A 343 -11.23 2.05 -1.17
N ASP A 344 -10.30 2.99 -1.14
CA ASP A 344 -9.79 3.66 -2.35
C ASP A 344 -9.10 2.69 -3.32
N PHE A 345 -8.46 1.64 -2.78
CA PHE A 345 -7.91 0.58 -3.61
C PHE A 345 -9.01 -0.13 -4.39
N ALA A 346 -10.13 -0.48 -3.76
CA ALA A 346 -11.25 -1.14 -4.42
C ALA A 346 -11.99 -0.22 -5.38
N ASP A 347 -12.19 1.05 -4.99
CA ASP A 347 -13.05 1.98 -5.72
C ASP A 347 -12.34 2.70 -6.88
N ILE A 348 -11.02 2.90 -6.79
CA ILE A 348 -10.26 3.67 -7.79
C ILE A 348 -9.11 2.84 -8.38
N ALA A 349 -8.23 2.27 -7.53
CA ALA A 349 -7.01 1.63 -8.02
C ALA A 349 -7.30 0.41 -8.92
N ASP A 350 -8.31 -0.39 -8.57
CA ASP A 350 -8.75 -1.49 -9.41
C ASP A 350 -9.40 -1.00 -10.71
N GLN A 351 -10.17 0.09 -10.66
CA GLN A 351 -10.80 0.67 -11.86
C GLN A 351 -9.77 1.22 -12.85
N VAL A 352 -8.66 1.81 -12.37
CA VAL A 352 -7.56 2.24 -13.23
C VAL A 352 -6.60 1.08 -13.59
N GLY A 353 -6.94 -0.14 -13.23
CA GLY A 353 -6.24 -1.35 -13.66
C GLY A 353 -4.87 -1.58 -13.04
N VAL A 354 -4.64 -1.20 -11.79
CA VAL A 354 -3.34 -1.40 -11.10
C VAL A 354 -2.90 -2.86 -11.12
N ARG A 355 -3.84 -3.82 -11.17
CA ARG A 355 -3.59 -5.28 -11.24
C ARG A 355 -3.58 -5.86 -12.66
N ASP A 356 -3.84 -5.06 -13.70
CA ASP A 356 -4.14 -5.55 -15.04
C ASP A 356 -2.92 -5.85 -15.92
N PHE A 357 -1.71 -5.57 -15.41
CA PHE A 357 -0.50 -5.87 -16.17
C PHE A 357 -0.38 -7.36 -16.50
N ALA A 358 -0.35 -7.69 -17.80
CA ALA A 358 -0.23 -9.05 -18.32
C ALA A 358 1.16 -9.37 -18.89
N GLY A 359 2.10 -8.44 -18.83
CA GLY A 359 3.45 -8.60 -19.33
C GLY A 359 4.32 -9.53 -18.47
N ARG A 360 5.51 -9.87 -18.98
CA ARG A 360 6.44 -10.80 -18.34
C ARG A 360 7.66 -10.15 -17.73
N SER A 361 7.95 -8.87 -18.05
CA SER A 361 9.16 -8.18 -17.60
C SER A 361 8.97 -7.48 -16.27
N PHE A 362 10.02 -7.51 -15.44
CA PHE A 362 10.09 -6.83 -14.15
C PHE A 362 9.90 -5.31 -14.33
N SER A 363 10.68 -4.69 -15.23
CA SER A 363 10.56 -3.26 -15.48
C SER A 363 9.20 -2.86 -16.07
N GLY A 364 8.60 -3.72 -16.92
CA GLY A 364 7.26 -3.48 -17.44
C GLY A 364 6.20 -3.45 -16.35
N TRP A 365 6.29 -4.36 -15.36
CA TRP A 365 5.40 -4.35 -14.21
C TRP A 365 5.54 -3.04 -13.41
N HIS A 366 6.78 -2.66 -13.09
CA HIS A 366 7.04 -1.42 -12.34
C HIS A 366 6.55 -0.17 -13.06
N ARG A 367 6.75 -0.10 -14.39
CA ARG A 367 6.26 1.02 -15.22
C ARG A 367 4.74 1.09 -15.23
N HIS A 368 4.07 -0.06 -15.42
CA HIS A 368 2.61 -0.12 -15.42
C HIS A 368 2.01 0.37 -14.09
N VAL A 369 2.44 -0.20 -12.95
CA VAL A 369 1.89 0.21 -11.65
C VAL A 369 2.20 1.68 -11.30
N THR A 370 3.31 2.22 -11.80
CA THR A 370 3.65 3.64 -11.66
C THR A 370 2.67 4.53 -12.43
N LEU A 371 2.36 4.17 -13.68
CA LEU A 371 1.39 4.92 -14.50
C LEU A 371 -0.05 4.73 -13.99
N ALA A 372 -0.39 3.55 -13.48
CA ALA A 372 -1.67 3.31 -12.81
C ALA A 372 -1.81 4.13 -11.52
N SER A 373 -0.71 4.32 -10.76
CA SER A 373 -0.71 5.22 -9.61
C SER A 373 -0.89 6.69 -10.01
N ALA A 374 -0.30 7.12 -11.13
CA ALA A 374 -0.54 8.46 -11.69
C ALA A 374 -2.01 8.63 -12.11
N ALA A 375 -2.59 7.63 -12.79
CA ALA A 375 -4.02 7.63 -13.13
C ALA A 375 -4.91 7.70 -11.90
N HIS A 376 -4.59 6.93 -10.86
CA HIS A 376 -5.28 6.98 -9.57
C HIS A 376 -5.25 8.39 -8.96
N ALA A 377 -4.07 9.01 -8.87
CA ALA A 377 -3.92 10.35 -8.29
C ALA A 377 -4.73 11.40 -9.05
N VAL A 378 -4.73 11.33 -10.38
CA VAL A 378 -5.52 12.24 -11.23
C VAL A 378 -7.02 12.03 -10.99
N SER A 379 -7.49 10.78 -10.95
CA SER A 379 -8.90 10.45 -10.68
C SER A 379 -9.35 10.92 -9.30
N ALA A 380 -8.58 10.59 -8.25
CA ALA A 380 -8.90 10.96 -6.88
C ALA A 380 -8.97 12.49 -6.67
N LEU A 381 -8.06 13.24 -7.31
CA LEU A 381 -8.07 14.71 -7.26
C LEU A 381 -9.26 15.30 -8.02
N THR A 382 -9.67 14.73 -9.15
CA THR A 382 -10.85 15.19 -9.89
C THR A 382 -12.12 14.99 -9.06
N HIS A 383 -12.30 13.84 -8.44
CA HIS A 383 -13.45 13.60 -7.56
C HIS A 383 -13.50 14.56 -6.37
N ARG A 384 -12.33 14.91 -5.80
CA ARG A 384 -12.26 15.88 -4.70
C ARG A 384 -12.69 17.28 -5.15
N ASP A 385 -12.18 17.75 -6.30
CA ASP A 385 -12.47 19.06 -6.84
C ASP A 385 -13.98 19.19 -7.19
N ASP A 386 -14.59 18.16 -7.76
CA ASP A 386 -16.04 18.09 -8.03
C ASP A 386 -16.88 18.08 -6.74
N GLY A 387 -16.40 17.39 -5.70
CA GLY A 387 -17.03 17.37 -4.38
C GLY A 387 -17.01 18.74 -3.70
N ALA A 388 -15.90 19.45 -3.77
CA ALA A 388 -15.76 20.80 -3.23
C ALA A 388 -16.66 21.80 -3.97
N ALA A 389 -16.78 21.70 -5.28
CA ALA A 389 -17.64 22.56 -6.08
C ALA A 389 -19.15 22.39 -5.75
N ARG A 390 -19.57 21.17 -5.43
CA ARG A 390 -20.97 20.88 -5.02
C ARG A 390 -21.34 21.37 -3.62
N HIS A 391 -20.37 21.60 -2.75
CA HIS A 391 -20.60 22.11 -1.39
C HIS A 391 -20.62 23.64 -1.33
N VAL A 392 -20.17 24.32 -2.37
CA VAL A 392 -20.13 25.78 -2.48
C VAL A 392 -21.34 26.31 -3.30
N ALA A 393 -22.02 25.47 -4.06
CA ALA A 393 -23.23 25.78 -4.81
C ALA A 393 -24.49 25.41 -4.01
#